data_deaede5accaa41817314eeecf020dc3c
#
_entry.id   deaede5accaa41817314eeecf020dc3c
#
_cell.length_a   1.000
_cell.length_b   1.000
_cell.length_c   1.000
_cell.angle_alpha   90.00
_cell.angle_beta   90.00
_cell.angle_gamma   90.00
#
_symmetry.space_group_name_H-M   'P 1'
#
loop_
_entity.id
_entity.type
_entity.pdbx_description
1 polymer ?
#
loop_
_entity_poly.entity_id
_entity_poly.type
_entity_poly.pdbx_seq_one_letter_code
_entity_poly.pdbx_strand_id
1 'polypeptide(L)'
;MPRLRLPALDAATVEERRGSGYPEPFRSRMGDRVKRRLGDACGLTHFGVNVVTLGPGGQSALRHWHTLEDEFVYVLEGTLVLVTDAGEQELRAGDCAGYPAGSGDGHHMVNRSGAPARYLEIGNRDEADSAHYPDDDLAFAADGSYVHKDGRPY
;
A
#
# COMPACT_ATOMS: atom_id res chain seq x y z
N MET A 1 -24.45 -21.86 8.50
CA MET A 1 -23.13 -22.12 9.06
C MET A 1 -22.89 -21.19 10.26
N PRO A 2 -22.20 -21.63 11.31
CA PRO A 2 -21.90 -20.75 12.42
C PRO A 2 -21.03 -19.59 11.93
N ARG A 3 -21.38 -18.36 12.38
CA ARG A 3 -20.63 -17.15 12.07
C ARG A 3 -19.24 -17.25 12.70
N LEU A 4 -18.19 -16.89 11.96
CA LEU A 4 -16.80 -16.91 12.46
C LEU A 4 -16.68 -16.00 13.69
N ARG A 5 -15.78 -16.36 14.63
CA ARG A 5 -15.44 -15.57 15.82
C ARG A 5 -13.92 -15.47 15.91
N LEU A 6 -13.42 -14.38 16.48
CA LEU A 6 -12.00 -14.24 16.73
C LEU A 6 -11.44 -15.48 17.45
N PRO A 7 -10.23 -15.92 17.07
CA PRO A 7 -9.26 -15.28 16.15
C PRO A 7 -9.58 -15.38 14.65
N ALA A 8 -10.65 -16.07 14.23
CA ALA A 8 -11.09 -16.14 12.84
C ALA A 8 -12.13 -15.05 12.52
N LEU A 9 -12.00 -14.42 11.36
CA LEU A 9 -12.99 -13.45 10.85
C LEU A 9 -13.20 -13.65 9.34
N ASP A 10 -14.34 -13.19 8.86
CA ASP A 10 -14.60 -13.05 7.44
C ASP A 10 -14.03 -11.72 6.96
N ALA A 11 -13.00 -11.79 6.13
CA ALA A 11 -12.33 -10.59 5.59
C ALA A 11 -13.29 -9.64 4.85
N ALA A 12 -14.37 -10.16 4.28
CA ALA A 12 -15.38 -9.34 3.61
C ALA A 12 -16.17 -8.43 4.57
N THR A 13 -16.20 -8.77 5.87
CA THR A 13 -16.89 -7.97 6.89
C THR A 13 -16.04 -6.85 7.50
N VAL A 14 -14.73 -6.82 7.20
CA VAL A 14 -13.84 -5.76 7.67
C VAL A 14 -14.13 -4.47 6.90
N GLU A 15 -14.22 -3.36 7.64
CA GLU A 15 -14.53 -2.04 7.08
C GLU A 15 -13.62 -1.68 5.89
N GLU A 16 -14.23 -1.16 4.83
CA GLU A 16 -13.53 -0.61 3.67
C GLU A 16 -13.04 0.82 3.93
N ARG A 17 -11.80 1.06 3.62
CA ARG A 17 -11.23 2.41 3.52
C ARG A 17 -10.96 2.73 2.06
N ARG A 18 -11.61 3.76 1.54
CA ARG A 18 -11.50 4.18 0.13
C ARG A 18 -10.55 5.37 -0.02
N GLY A 19 -9.84 5.38 -1.14
CA GLY A 19 -8.89 6.44 -1.47
C GLY A 19 -7.58 6.33 -0.70
N SER A 20 -6.94 7.47 -0.44
CA SER A 20 -5.67 7.57 0.26
C SER A 20 -5.64 8.74 1.24
N GLY A 21 -4.67 8.73 2.17
CA GLY A 21 -4.42 9.83 3.09
C GLY A 21 -3.51 10.94 2.53
N TYR A 22 -3.05 10.81 1.29
CA TYR A 22 -2.19 11.83 0.68
C TYR A 22 -2.92 13.19 0.55
N PRO A 23 -2.20 14.32 0.65
CA PRO A 23 -2.74 15.62 0.30
C PRO A 23 -2.99 15.73 -1.21
N GLU A 24 -3.77 16.72 -1.64
CA GLU A 24 -3.85 17.06 -3.05
C GLU A 24 -2.51 17.72 -3.51
N PRO A 25 -2.07 17.49 -4.76
CA PRO A 25 -2.81 16.79 -5.83
C PRO A 25 -2.62 15.26 -5.83
N PHE A 26 -1.88 14.69 -4.90
CA PHE A 26 -1.51 13.27 -4.91
C PHE A 26 -2.70 12.33 -4.66
N ARG A 27 -3.63 12.76 -3.81
CA ARG A 27 -4.84 11.96 -3.51
C ARG A 27 -5.63 11.63 -4.75
N SER A 28 -5.86 12.62 -5.63
CA SER A 28 -6.59 12.44 -6.88
C SER A 28 -5.88 11.51 -7.86
N ARG A 29 -4.56 11.38 -7.77
CA ARG A 29 -3.76 10.48 -8.63
C ARG A 29 -3.94 9.01 -8.29
N MET A 30 -4.38 8.68 -7.06
CA MET A 30 -4.47 7.28 -6.59
C MET A 30 -5.56 6.47 -7.30
N GLY A 31 -6.56 7.11 -7.89
CA GLY A 31 -7.65 6.43 -8.57
C GLY A 31 -8.52 5.58 -7.62
N ASP A 32 -9.13 4.53 -8.15
CA ASP A 32 -10.00 3.66 -7.37
C ASP A 32 -9.17 2.66 -6.55
N ARG A 33 -9.13 2.89 -5.26
CA ARG A 33 -8.38 2.11 -4.28
C ARG A 33 -9.21 1.86 -3.03
N VAL A 34 -9.34 0.59 -2.66
CA VAL A 34 -10.05 0.15 -1.45
C VAL A 34 -9.13 -0.72 -0.61
N LYS A 35 -9.02 -0.45 0.67
CA LYS A 35 -8.20 -1.21 1.63
C LYS A 35 -9.06 -1.73 2.77
N ARG A 36 -8.88 -3.00 3.14
CA ARG A 36 -9.38 -3.61 4.38
C ARG A 36 -8.21 -3.99 5.26
N ARG A 37 -8.16 -3.47 6.49
CA ARG A 37 -7.07 -3.69 7.45
C ARG A 37 -7.33 -4.95 8.26
N LEU A 38 -6.96 -6.10 7.72
CA LEU A 38 -7.23 -7.41 8.36
C LEU A 38 -6.43 -7.60 9.64
N GLY A 39 -5.16 -7.18 9.64
CA GLY A 39 -4.30 -7.27 10.81
C GLY A 39 -4.87 -6.51 12.00
N ASP A 40 -5.32 -5.27 11.79
CA ASP A 40 -5.95 -4.45 12.83
C ASP A 40 -7.23 -5.10 13.35
N ALA A 41 -8.05 -5.65 12.45
CA ALA A 41 -9.28 -6.36 12.82
C ALA A 41 -9.02 -7.64 13.63
N CYS A 42 -7.86 -8.25 13.47
CA CYS A 42 -7.39 -9.40 14.27
C CYS A 42 -6.64 -8.99 15.55
N GLY A 43 -6.40 -7.70 15.80
CA GLY A 43 -5.67 -7.20 16.96
C GLY A 43 -4.14 -7.34 16.84
N LEU A 44 -3.59 -7.47 15.62
CA LEU A 44 -2.15 -7.55 15.40
C LEU A 44 -1.50 -6.17 15.54
N THR A 45 -0.37 -6.10 16.24
CA THR A 45 0.33 -4.83 16.52
C THR A 45 1.72 -4.73 15.90
N HIS A 46 2.43 -5.86 15.73
CA HIS A 46 3.82 -5.87 15.24
C HIS A 46 3.95 -5.71 13.73
N PHE A 47 2.92 -6.04 12.99
CA PHE A 47 2.89 -5.91 11.52
C PHE A 47 1.47 -5.65 11.02
N GLY A 48 1.38 -5.01 9.86
CA GLY A 48 0.13 -4.80 9.14
C GLY A 48 -0.15 -5.95 8.17
N VAL A 49 -1.43 -6.32 8.04
CA VAL A 49 -1.91 -7.21 6.98
C VAL A 49 -3.15 -6.58 6.39
N ASN A 50 -3.10 -6.26 5.12
CA ASN A 50 -4.22 -5.61 4.43
C ASN A 50 -4.58 -6.35 3.15
N VAL A 51 -5.85 -6.37 2.81
CA VAL A 51 -6.30 -6.66 1.45
C VAL A 51 -6.59 -5.34 0.76
N VAL A 52 -5.97 -5.15 -0.40
CA VAL A 52 -6.15 -3.95 -1.23
C VAL A 52 -6.75 -4.36 -2.57
N THR A 53 -7.76 -3.62 -3.00
CA THR A 53 -8.37 -3.75 -4.33
C THR A 53 -8.11 -2.46 -5.09
N LEU A 54 -7.55 -2.58 -6.29
CA LEU A 54 -7.37 -1.48 -7.22
C LEU A 54 -8.31 -1.66 -8.40
N GLY A 55 -9.20 -0.71 -8.63
CA GLY A 55 -9.95 -0.63 -9.88
C GLY A 55 -9.04 -0.24 -11.05
N PRO A 56 -9.53 -0.27 -12.29
CA PRO A 56 -8.79 0.20 -13.46
C PRO A 56 -8.25 1.62 -13.25
N GLY A 57 -6.94 1.81 -13.48
CA GLY A 57 -6.22 3.07 -13.25
C GLY A 57 -5.83 3.33 -11.79
N GLY A 58 -6.25 2.50 -10.85
CA GLY A 58 -5.89 2.62 -9.43
C GLY A 58 -4.41 2.34 -9.17
N GLN A 59 -3.85 3.00 -8.17
CA GLN A 59 -2.45 2.84 -7.73
C GLN A 59 -2.39 2.42 -6.26
N SER A 60 -1.40 1.59 -5.93
CA SER A 60 -1.20 1.13 -4.54
C SER A 60 -0.78 2.26 -3.61
N ALA A 61 0.12 3.10 -4.08
CA ALA A 61 0.69 4.28 -3.42
C ALA A 61 1.39 5.15 -4.47
N LEU A 62 1.92 6.31 -4.08
CA LEU A 62 3.00 6.96 -4.82
C LEU A 62 4.24 6.06 -4.77
N ARG A 63 5.11 6.12 -5.77
CA ARG A 63 6.35 5.35 -5.76
C ARG A 63 7.21 5.81 -4.58
N HIS A 64 7.56 4.88 -3.68
CA HIS A 64 8.23 5.16 -2.41
C HIS A 64 9.05 3.97 -1.92
N TRP A 65 9.93 4.21 -0.96
CA TRP A 65 10.63 3.20 -0.19
C TRP A 65 10.70 3.59 1.28
N HIS A 66 10.81 2.60 2.16
CA HIS A 66 10.85 2.77 3.61
C HIS A 66 12.25 2.61 4.17
N THR A 67 12.57 3.33 5.25
CA THR A 67 13.87 3.23 5.92
C THR A 67 14.01 2.00 6.79
N LEU A 68 12.98 1.63 7.53
CA LEU A 68 12.99 0.57 8.57
C LEU A 68 11.90 -0.49 8.38
N GLU A 69 10.89 -0.24 7.56
CA GLU A 69 9.81 -1.19 7.32
C GLU A 69 10.06 -2.00 6.05
N ASP A 70 10.07 -3.34 6.19
CA ASP A 70 9.97 -4.26 5.06
C ASP A 70 8.52 -4.32 4.60
N GLU A 71 8.29 -4.41 3.30
CA GLU A 71 6.97 -4.62 2.73
C GLU A 71 6.96 -5.86 1.84
N PHE A 72 5.83 -6.54 1.83
CA PHE A 72 5.58 -7.70 0.99
C PHE A 72 4.18 -7.63 0.39
N VAL A 73 4.06 -8.01 -0.86
CA VAL A 73 2.77 -8.11 -1.55
C VAL A 73 2.60 -9.49 -2.21
N TYR A 74 1.37 -9.98 -2.21
CA TYR A 74 0.99 -11.21 -2.91
C TYR A 74 -0.30 -10.95 -3.68
N VAL A 75 -0.26 -11.15 -5.00
CA VAL A 75 -1.42 -10.90 -5.87
C VAL A 75 -2.41 -12.06 -5.73
N LEU A 76 -3.63 -11.73 -5.34
CA LEU A 76 -4.73 -12.68 -5.14
C LEU A 76 -5.58 -12.84 -6.39
N GLU A 77 -5.78 -11.75 -7.16
CA GLU A 77 -6.69 -11.70 -8.28
C GLU A 77 -6.29 -10.57 -9.25
N GLY A 78 -6.47 -10.82 -10.54
CA GLY A 78 -6.21 -9.84 -11.59
C GLY A 78 -4.74 -9.68 -11.94
N THR A 79 -4.41 -8.54 -12.52
CA THR A 79 -3.07 -8.21 -13.02
C THR A 79 -2.69 -6.81 -12.59
N LEU A 80 -1.47 -6.64 -12.10
CA LEU A 80 -0.89 -5.37 -11.66
C LEU A 80 0.46 -5.15 -12.33
N VAL A 81 0.82 -3.91 -12.54
CA VAL A 81 2.17 -3.54 -13.02
C VAL A 81 2.95 -2.99 -11.82
N LEU A 82 4.01 -3.70 -11.44
CA LEU A 82 5.00 -3.22 -10.48
C LEU A 82 5.97 -2.28 -11.19
N VAL A 83 6.18 -1.10 -10.63
CA VAL A 83 7.13 -0.09 -11.11
C VAL A 83 8.22 0.10 -10.07
N THR A 84 9.49 -0.05 -10.49
CA THR A 84 10.70 0.14 -9.67
C THR A 84 11.74 0.94 -10.45
N ASP A 85 12.91 1.21 -9.87
CA ASP A 85 14.03 1.85 -10.58
C ASP A 85 14.53 0.99 -11.76
N ALA A 86 14.40 -0.34 -11.66
CA ALA A 86 14.79 -1.27 -12.73
C ALA A 86 13.79 -1.33 -13.90
N GLY A 87 12.65 -0.67 -13.79
CA GLY A 87 11.58 -0.65 -14.79
C GLY A 87 10.29 -1.29 -14.32
N GLU A 88 9.52 -1.84 -15.23
CA GLU A 88 8.18 -2.35 -15.00
C GLU A 88 8.10 -3.86 -15.16
N GLN A 89 7.32 -4.50 -14.29
CA GLN A 89 7.03 -5.94 -14.35
C GLN A 89 5.53 -6.18 -14.15
N GLU A 90 4.96 -7.05 -14.96
CA GLU A 90 3.58 -7.51 -14.77
C GLU A 90 3.51 -8.61 -13.71
N LEU A 91 2.68 -8.42 -12.70
CA LEU A 91 2.35 -9.40 -11.67
C LEU A 91 0.93 -9.91 -11.87
N ARG A 92 0.75 -11.23 -11.78
CA ARG A 92 -0.54 -11.92 -11.90
C ARG A 92 -0.89 -12.62 -10.60
N ALA A 93 -2.11 -13.10 -10.49
CA ALA A 93 -2.54 -13.92 -9.35
C ALA A 93 -1.54 -15.07 -9.12
N GLY A 94 -1.02 -15.17 -7.88
CA GLY A 94 0.03 -16.12 -7.49
C GLY A 94 1.44 -15.54 -7.46
N ASP A 95 1.69 -14.36 -8.07
CA ASP A 95 2.98 -13.69 -7.98
C ASP A 95 3.10 -12.87 -6.70
N CYS A 96 4.34 -12.63 -6.28
CA CYS A 96 4.64 -11.81 -5.10
C CYS A 96 5.83 -10.90 -5.35
N ALA A 97 5.95 -9.86 -4.53
CA ALA A 97 7.13 -9.00 -4.49
C ALA A 97 7.44 -8.61 -3.05
N GLY A 98 8.72 -8.45 -2.73
CA GLY A 98 9.20 -7.98 -1.43
C GLY A 98 10.06 -6.74 -1.61
N TYR A 99 9.91 -5.81 -0.68
CA TYR A 99 10.62 -4.53 -0.67
C TYR A 99 11.38 -4.38 0.65
N PRO A 100 12.68 -4.74 0.67
CA PRO A 100 13.49 -4.62 1.87
C PRO A 100 13.64 -3.16 2.32
N ALA A 101 13.58 -2.93 3.62
CA ALA A 101 13.85 -1.64 4.23
C ALA A 101 15.22 -1.09 3.79
N GLY A 102 15.28 0.21 3.60
CA GLY A 102 16.55 0.91 3.27
C GLY A 102 17.09 0.61 1.87
N SER A 103 16.32 -0.03 0.98
CA SER A 103 16.79 -0.39 -0.37
C SER A 103 17.09 0.83 -1.24
N GLY A 104 16.44 1.97 -1.01
CA GLY A 104 16.51 3.15 -1.86
C GLY A 104 15.75 3.02 -3.18
N ASP A 105 15.25 1.82 -3.51
CA ASP A 105 14.46 1.57 -4.72
C ASP A 105 12.97 1.82 -4.45
N GLY A 106 12.46 2.91 -4.98
CA GLY A 106 11.04 3.24 -4.87
C GLY A 106 10.18 2.29 -5.67
N HIS A 107 9.06 1.87 -5.09
CA HIS A 107 8.12 0.94 -5.70
C HIS A 107 6.68 1.41 -5.58
N HIS A 108 5.85 1.03 -6.52
CA HIS A 108 4.39 1.02 -6.41
C HIS A 108 3.81 0.05 -7.45
N MET A 109 2.53 -0.27 -7.30
CA MET A 109 1.77 -1.05 -8.28
C MET A 109 0.65 -0.20 -8.88
N VAL A 110 0.39 -0.43 -10.17
CA VAL A 110 -0.66 0.24 -10.93
C VAL A 110 -1.54 -0.81 -11.59
N ASN A 111 -2.85 -0.66 -11.50
CA ASN A 111 -3.78 -1.47 -12.29
C ASN A 111 -3.99 -0.84 -13.66
N ARG A 112 -3.31 -1.36 -14.68
CA ARG A 112 -3.49 -0.93 -16.09
C ARG A 112 -4.47 -1.83 -16.85
N SER A 113 -5.06 -2.82 -16.18
CA SER A 113 -6.06 -3.70 -16.78
C SER A 113 -7.46 -3.07 -16.81
N GLY A 114 -8.37 -3.67 -17.53
CA GLY A 114 -9.78 -3.26 -17.58
C GLY A 114 -10.65 -3.84 -16.47
N ALA A 115 -10.07 -4.58 -15.49
CA ALA A 115 -10.80 -5.23 -14.40
C ALA A 115 -10.13 -4.95 -13.04
N PRO A 116 -10.85 -5.06 -11.92
CA PRO A 116 -10.24 -4.93 -10.59
C PRO A 116 -9.14 -5.97 -10.36
N ALA A 117 -8.10 -5.56 -9.64
CA ALA A 117 -7.05 -6.45 -9.17
C ALA A 117 -6.96 -6.37 -7.63
N ARG A 118 -6.61 -7.49 -6.99
CA ARG A 118 -6.61 -7.61 -5.54
C ARG A 118 -5.33 -8.27 -5.05
N TYR A 119 -4.75 -7.74 -3.98
CA TYR A 119 -3.51 -8.24 -3.39
C TYR A 119 -3.49 -8.12 -1.88
N LEU A 120 -2.68 -8.97 -1.25
CA LEU A 120 -2.27 -8.82 0.15
C LEU A 120 -1.08 -7.86 0.24
N GLU A 121 -1.10 -6.99 1.23
CA GLU A 121 -0.02 -6.09 1.61
C GLU A 121 0.35 -6.38 3.05
N ILE A 122 1.60 -6.71 3.31
CA ILE A 122 2.11 -7.08 4.64
C ILE A 122 3.39 -6.28 4.89
N GLY A 123 3.51 -5.70 6.07
CA GLY A 123 4.73 -4.99 6.47
C GLY A 123 4.84 -4.90 7.98
N ASN A 124 6.07 -4.90 8.51
CA ASN A 124 6.28 -4.61 9.93
C ASN A 124 5.90 -3.16 10.24
N ARG A 125 5.82 -2.85 11.53
CA ARG A 125 5.53 -1.49 12.02
C ARG A 125 6.70 -1.03 12.87
N ASP A 126 7.29 0.10 12.51
CA ASP A 126 8.36 0.76 13.25
C ASP A 126 8.04 2.25 13.37
N GLU A 127 7.93 2.74 14.60
CA GLU A 127 7.58 4.15 14.87
C GLU A 127 8.65 5.14 14.40
N ALA A 128 9.90 4.67 14.20
CA ALA A 128 11.00 5.47 13.68
C ALA A 128 11.12 5.41 12.15
N ASP A 129 10.24 4.65 11.48
CA ASP A 129 10.27 4.53 10.02
C ASP A 129 9.94 5.86 9.34
N SER A 130 10.48 6.04 8.14
CA SER A 130 10.09 7.11 7.23
C SER A 130 10.02 6.61 5.80
N ALA A 131 9.07 7.15 5.04
CA ALA A 131 8.92 6.89 3.63
C ALA A 131 9.54 8.01 2.79
N HIS A 132 10.20 7.62 1.71
CA HIS A 132 10.83 8.53 0.75
C HIS A 132 10.16 8.39 -0.62
N TYR A 133 9.84 9.51 -1.23
CA TYR A 133 9.12 9.62 -2.51
C TYR A 133 10.07 10.20 -3.58
N PRO A 134 10.77 9.35 -4.37
CA PRO A 134 11.79 9.86 -5.31
C PRO A 134 11.23 10.76 -6.41
N ASP A 135 10.00 10.51 -6.86
CA ASP A 135 9.40 11.20 -8.01
C ASP A 135 8.54 12.40 -7.61
N ASP A 136 8.18 12.53 -6.34
CA ASP A 136 7.22 13.52 -5.87
C ASP A 136 7.84 14.42 -4.80
N ASP A 137 7.39 15.68 -4.75
CA ASP A 137 7.79 16.66 -3.73
C ASP A 137 6.98 16.42 -2.45
N LEU A 138 7.23 15.28 -1.81
CA LEU A 138 6.48 14.83 -0.63
C LEU A 138 7.44 14.25 0.41
N ALA A 139 7.22 14.60 1.66
CA ALA A 139 7.92 14.09 2.83
C ALA A 139 6.99 14.07 4.05
N PHE A 140 7.44 13.46 5.15
CA PHE A 140 6.77 13.52 6.45
C PHE A 140 7.46 14.54 7.36
N ALA A 141 6.66 15.37 8.04
CA ALA A 141 7.13 16.15 9.19
C ALA A 141 7.20 15.25 10.44
N ALA A 142 7.85 15.74 11.48
CA ALA A 142 8.02 15.04 12.76
C ALA A 142 6.68 14.71 13.46
N ASP A 143 5.62 15.45 13.17
CA ASP A 143 4.27 15.20 13.67
C ASP A 143 3.47 14.18 12.83
N GLY A 144 4.08 13.61 11.78
CA GLY A 144 3.45 12.67 10.87
C GLY A 144 2.59 13.31 9.78
N SER A 145 2.58 14.64 9.67
CA SER A 145 1.89 15.32 8.57
C SER A 145 2.70 15.26 7.28
N TYR A 146 1.99 15.35 6.14
CA TYR A 146 2.65 15.47 4.84
C TYR A 146 3.08 16.91 4.58
N VAL A 147 4.31 17.06 4.11
CA VAL A 147 4.92 18.35 3.77
C VAL A 147 5.68 18.25 2.44
N HIS A 148 5.99 19.40 1.85
CA HIS A 148 6.97 19.50 0.78
C HIS A 148 8.36 19.04 1.26
N LYS A 149 9.26 18.63 0.37
CA LYS A 149 10.65 18.27 0.72
C LYS A 149 11.43 19.38 1.38
N ASP A 150 11.02 20.65 1.18
CA ASP A 150 11.59 21.82 1.86
C ASP A 150 10.92 22.15 3.21
N GLY A 151 9.98 21.31 3.67
CA GLY A 151 9.30 21.44 4.95
C GLY A 151 8.05 22.32 4.96
N ARG A 152 7.66 22.95 3.86
CA ARG A 152 6.41 23.71 3.78
C ARG A 152 5.19 22.77 3.84
N PRO A 153 4.10 23.14 4.54
CA PRO A 153 2.87 22.36 4.58
C PRO A 153 2.17 22.33 3.20
N TYR A 154 1.41 21.25 2.98
CA TYR A 154 0.45 21.15 1.87
C TYR A 154 -0.83 21.90 2.21
#